data_ef032457ed8cdeb813587a3fd50a74cc
#
_entry.id   ef032457ed8cdeb813587a3fd50a74cc
#
_cell.length_a   1.000
_cell.length_b   1.000
_cell.length_c   1.000
_cell.angle_alpha   90.00
_cell.angle_beta   90.00
_cell.angle_gamma   90.00
#
_symmetry.space_group_name_H-M   'P 1'
#
loop_
_entity.id
_entity.type
_entity.pdbx_description
1 polymer ?
#
loop_
_entity_poly.entity_id
_entity_poly.type
_entity_poly.pdbx_seq_one_letter_code
_entity_poly.pdbx_strand_id
1 'polypeptide(L)'
;PELPFKATVIFQDEFLVVADKPHFMPVTPGGRYVQQSLLVQLKQQLKLPELSPVHRIDRETAGLVVFSVRAQDRNAYQELFRLRQVEKTYEAIAGAPETSHLDLQFPLVHRSMMEEDSQFFRMREVAEKHLKNKGEFNSETWIDCVERQNRNDLALDKDNKQDLARYSLKPLTGQRHQLRVHMNALGLPLIGDQFYPFVKRSAEEKNLFEHPLQLLAKSISFKDPISGNQRSMNSQISLNI
;
A
#
# COMPACT_ATOMS: atom_id res chain seq x y z
N PRO A 1 -1.09 12.37 19.46
CA PRO A 1 -2.16 11.44 19.83
C PRO A 1 -1.62 10.02 19.85
N GLU A 2 -2.04 9.22 20.81
CA GLU A 2 -1.71 7.80 20.85
C GLU A 2 -2.52 7.05 19.78
N LEU A 3 -1.86 6.07 19.16
CA LEU A 3 -2.53 5.13 18.25
C LEU A 3 -2.88 3.88 19.05
N PRO A 4 -4.14 3.40 18.99
CA PRO A 4 -4.56 2.19 19.72
C PRO A 4 -4.04 0.91 19.09
N PHE A 5 -3.07 1.00 18.18
CA PHE A 5 -2.55 -0.11 17.38
C PHE A 5 -1.08 -0.36 17.68
N LYS A 6 -0.71 -1.64 17.69
CA LYS A 6 0.67 -2.09 17.78
C LYS A 6 1.03 -2.86 16.50
N ALA A 7 2.25 -2.67 16.03
CA ALA A 7 2.79 -3.46 14.93
C ALA A 7 3.27 -4.82 15.42
N THR A 8 3.18 -5.83 14.56
CA THR A 8 3.69 -7.17 14.81
C THR A 8 5.00 -7.38 14.06
N VAL A 9 6.04 -7.86 14.74
CA VAL A 9 7.28 -8.28 14.08
C VAL A 9 7.06 -9.66 13.47
N ILE A 10 7.18 -9.76 12.14
CA ILE A 10 7.00 -11.00 11.37
C ILE A 10 8.31 -11.77 11.26
N PHE A 11 9.41 -11.03 11.11
CA PHE A 11 10.74 -11.60 10.97
C PHE A 11 11.78 -10.65 11.55
N GLN A 12 12.82 -11.22 12.17
CA GLN A 12 13.99 -10.48 12.65
C GLN A 12 15.22 -11.37 12.59
N ASP A 13 16.32 -10.82 12.06
CA ASP A 13 17.67 -11.36 12.19
C ASP A 13 18.69 -10.23 12.43
N GLU A 14 19.97 -10.47 12.24
CA GLU A 14 21.03 -9.47 12.43
C GLU A 14 21.03 -8.37 11.35
N PHE A 15 20.34 -8.58 10.22
CA PHE A 15 20.33 -7.66 9.07
C PHE A 15 19.02 -6.91 8.92
N LEU A 16 17.90 -7.59 9.16
CA LEU A 16 16.56 -7.11 8.84
C LEU A 16 15.59 -7.28 10.00
N VAL A 17 14.63 -6.34 10.04
CA VAL A 17 13.34 -6.50 10.70
C VAL A 17 12.26 -6.33 9.66
N VAL A 18 11.30 -7.26 9.63
CA VAL A 18 10.07 -7.13 8.84
C VAL A 18 8.89 -7.05 9.80
N ALA A 19 8.12 -6.00 9.69
CA ALA A 19 6.98 -5.78 10.57
C ALA A 19 5.69 -5.66 9.77
N ASP A 20 4.61 -6.15 10.37
CA ASP A 20 3.25 -6.00 9.89
C ASP A 20 2.66 -4.72 10.48
N LYS A 21 2.51 -3.70 9.65
CA LYS A 21 2.03 -2.39 10.02
C LYS A 21 0.50 -2.37 10.01
N PRO A 22 -0.17 -1.99 11.10
CA PRO A 22 -1.61 -1.78 11.06
C PRO A 22 -1.99 -0.59 10.19
N HIS A 23 -3.28 -0.51 9.81
CA HIS A 23 -3.85 0.69 9.20
C HIS A 23 -3.61 1.93 10.08
N PHE A 24 -3.62 3.11 9.49
CA PHE A 24 -3.52 4.43 10.15
C PHE A 24 -2.19 4.75 10.85
N MET A 25 -1.24 3.84 10.86
CA MET A 25 0.09 4.05 11.42
C MET A 25 1.07 4.52 10.34
N PRO A 26 1.74 5.69 10.49
CA PRO A 26 2.80 6.08 9.55
C PRO A 26 4.05 5.22 9.75
N VAL A 27 4.80 4.96 8.66
CA VAL A 27 6.07 4.22 8.75
C VAL A 27 7.14 5.03 9.47
N THR A 28 7.26 6.30 9.14
CA THR A 28 8.26 7.24 9.71
C THR A 28 7.60 8.40 10.42
N PRO A 29 8.31 9.05 11.35
CA PRO A 29 7.82 10.26 11.99
C PRO A 29 7.34 11.30 10.98
N GLY A 30 6.15 11.86 11.20
CA GLY A 30 5.59 12.88 10.34
C GLY A 30 4.30 13.48 10.89
N GLY A 31 4.05 14.76 10.60
CA GLY A 31 2.87 15.47 11.04
C GLY A 31 2.65 15.36 12.56
N ARG A 32 1.43 14.98 12.96
CA ARG A 32 1.05 14.84 14.37
C ARG A 32 1.51 13.52 15.03
N TYR A 33 2.11 12.59 14.27
CA TYR A 33 2.47 11.24 14.75
C TYR A 33 3.98 11.03 14.88
N VAL A 34 4.72 12.02 15.38
CA VAL A 34 6.17 11.94 15.51
C VAL A 34 6.60 10.77 16.40
N GLN A 35 5.94 10.57 17.55
CA GLN A 35 6.26 9.52 18.53
C GLN A 35 5.53 8.20 18.29
N GLN A 36 4.54 8.16 17.38
CA GLN A 36 3.66 7.01 17.15
C GLN A 36 3.83 6.38 15.76
N SER A 37 4.99 6.59 15.14
CA SER A 37 5.32 5.91 13.89
C SER A 37 5.83 4.48 14.14
N LEU A 38 5.66 3.62 13.13
CA LEU A 38 6.17 2.24 13.16
C LEU A 38 7.66 2.20 13.51
N LEU A 39 8.47 3.06 12.89
CA LEU A 39 9.91 3.14 13.16
C LEU A 39 10.22 3.42 14.62
N VAL A 40 9.53 4.40 15.23
CA VAL A 40 9.77 4.77 16.64
C VAL A 40 9.36 3.62 17.58
N GLN A 41 8.19 3.02 17.35
CA GLN A 41 7.74 1.87 18.14
C GLN A 41 8.72 0.69 18.07
N LEU A 42 9.18 0.33 16.86
CA LEU A 42 10.12 -0.79 16.69
C LEU A 42 11.49 -0.49 17.29
N LYS A 43 12.02 0.73 17.15
CA LYS A 43 13.28 1.12 17.82
C LYS A 43 13.23 0.92 19.33
N GLN A 44 12.14 1.33 19.94
CA GLN A 44 11.93 1.22 21.40
C GLN A 44 11.73 -0.25 21.81
N GLN A 45 10.85 -0.96 21.10
CA GLN A 45 10.50 -2.36 21.41
C GLN A 45 11.69 -3.30 21.28
N LEU A 46 12.46 -3.15 20.20
CA LEU A 46 13.57 -4.06 19.86
C LEU A 46 14.94 -3.58 20.39
N LYS A 47 15.01 -2.35 20.92
CA LYS A 47 16.24 -1.71 21.34
C LYS A 47 17.28 -1.58 20.22
N LEU A 48 16.81 -1.27 19.00
CA LEU A 48 17.61 -1.12 17.79
C LEU A 48 17.67 0.35 17.34
N PRO A 49 18.57 1.18 17.89
CA PRO A 49 18.63 2.61 17.63
C PRO A 49 18.95 2.94 16.15
N GLU A 50 19.71 2.08 15.46
CA GLU A 50 20.12 2.25 14.06
C GLU A 50 19.05 1.78 13.04
N LEU A 51 17.95 1.15 13.50
CA LEU A 51 16.88 0.65 12.64
C LEU A 51 16.39 1.73 11.68
N SER A 52 16.29 1.40 10.40
CA SER A 52 15.88 2.34 9.36
C SER A 52 15.01 1.65 8.32
N PRO A 53 13.89 2.26 7.89
CA PRO A 53 13.06 1.69 6.84
C PRO A 53 13.80 1.69 5.50
N VAL A 54 13.69 0.61 4.75
CA VAL A 54 14.24 0.51 3.39
C VAL A 54 13.24 0.90 2.33
N HIS A 55 11.96 0.86 2.66
CA HIS A 55 10.85 1.38 1.87
C HIS A 55 9.72 1.88 2.79
N ARG A 56 8.69 2.43 2.19
CA ARG A 56 7.51 2.89 2.92
C ARG A 56 6.23 2.53 2.18
N ILE A 57 5.15 2.41 2.95
CA ILE A 57 3.77 2.35 2.48
C ILE A 57 2.98 3.50 3.11
N ASP A 58 1.84 3.82 2.56
CA ASP A 58 0.98 4.91 3.05
C ASP A 58 0.54 4.66 4.50
N ARG A 59 0.19 5.73 5.21
CA ARG A 59 -0.32 5.64 6.57
C ARG A 59 -1.56 4.74 6.65
N GLU A 60 -2.46 4.86 5.69
CA GLU A 60 -3.72 4.14 5.61
C GLU A 60 -3.55 2.67 5.17
N THR A 61 -2.49 2.36 4.41
CA THR A 61 -2.19 1.00 3.94
C THR A 61 -1.64 0.16 5.09
N ALA A 62 -2.18 -1.05 5.27
CA ALA A 62 -1.63 -2.05 6.21
C ALA A 62 -0.60 -2.97 5.54
N GLY A 63 0.11 -3.78 6.33
CA GLY A 63 0.96 -4.87 5.87
C GLY A 63 2.46 -4.63 5.99
N LEU A 64 3.23 -5.38 5.23
CA LEU A 64 4.66 -5.57 5.42
C LEU A 64 5.48 -4.31 5.15
N VAL A 65 6.37 -4.01 6.09
CA VAL A 65 7.43 -3.00 5.96
C VAL A 65 8.76 -3.60 6.39
N VAL A 66 9.78 -3.43 5.56
CA VAL A 66 11.14 -3.93 5.79
C VAL A 66 12.02 -2.82 6.33
N PHE A 67 12.82 -3.15 7.34
CA PHE A 67 13.80 -2.25 7.98
C PHE A 67 15.18 -2.89 7.94
N SER A 68 16.21 -2.09 7.69
CA SER A 68 17.61 -2.47 7.89
C SER A 68 18.00 -2.26 9.35
N VAL A 69 18.65 -3.25 9.96
CA VAL A 69 19.12 -3.20 11.35
C VAL A 69 20.40 -2.38 11.45
N ARG A 70 21.34 -2.58 10.53
CA ARG A 70 22.67 -1.96 10.55
C ARG A 70 22.75 -0.80 9.56
N ALA A 71 23.35 0.31 9.99
CA ALA A 71 23.48 1.51 9.15
C ALA A 71 24.29 1.23 7.85
N GLN A 72 25.32 0.41 7.93
CA GLN A 72 26.19 0.05 6.80
C GLN A 72 25.49 -0.71 5.69
N ASP A 73 24.42 -1.48 6.00
CA ASP A 73 23.70 -2.31 5.02
C ASP A 73 22.54 -1.58 4.34
N ARG A 74 22.17 -0.42 4.88
CA ARG A 74 20.98 0.34 4.45
C ARG A 74 20.93 0.59 2.96
N ASN A 75 22.04 1.03 2.38
CA ASN A 75 22.13 1.35 0.96
C ASN A 75 21.88 0.12 0.08
N ALA A 76 22.45 -1.04 0.44
CA ALA A 76 22.26 -2.27 -0.31
C ALA A 76 20.78 -2.69 -0.36
N TYR A 77 20.07 -2.62 0.77
CA TYR A 77 18.65 -2.92 0.81
C TYR A 77 17.80 -1.88 0.07
N GLN A 78 18.08 -0.58 0.21
CA GLN A 78 17.34 0.47 -0.52
C GLN A 78 17.56 0.34 -2.04
N GLU A 79 18.74 -0.12 -2.46
CA GLU A 79 19.04 -0.34 -3.88
C GLU A 79 18.19 -1.43 -4.51
N LEU A 80 17.84 -2.49 -3.78
CA LEU A 80 16.89 -3.51 -4.26
C LEU A 80 15.55 -2.89 -4.69
N PHE A 81 15.03 -1.96 -3.90
CA PHE A 81 13.77 -1.28 -4.24
C PHE A 81 13.95 -0.32 -5.42
N ARG A 82 15.05 0.41 -5.45
CA ARG A 82 15.37 1.33 -6.56
C ARG A 82 15.55 0.58 -7.88
N LEU A 83 16.21 -0.57 -7.85
CA LEU A 83 16.43 -1.43 -9.02
C LEU A 83 15.26 -2.36 -9.33
N ARG A 84 14.15 -2.29 -8.58
CA ARG A 84 12.95 -3.11 -8.77
C ARG A 84 13.22 -4.62 -8.66
N GLN A 85 14.16 -5.00 -7.80
CA GLN A 85 14.55 -6.38 -7.52
C GLN A 85 13.77 -6.99 -6.35
N VAL A 86 12.66 -6.36 -5.97
CA VAL A 86 11.77 -6.80 -4.90
C VAL A 86 10.40 -7.09 -5.52
N GLU A 87 9.96 -8.32 -5.37
CA GLU A 87 8.60 -8.72 -5.70
C GLU A 87 7.67 -8.32 -4.55
N LYS A 88 6.61 -7.61 -4.87
CA LYS A 88 5.60 -7.15 -3.89
C LYS A 88 4.23 -7.53 -4.40
N THR A 89 3.43 -8.14 -3.55
CA THR A 89 2.02 -8.38 -3.82
C THR A 89 1.18 -7.66 -2.78
N TYR A 90 0.20 -6.93 -3.26
CA TYR A 90 -0.81 -6.29 -2.43
C TYR A 90 -2.16 -6.97 -2.65
N GLU A 91 -2.96 -7.00 -1.62
CA GLU A 91 -4.39 -7.29 -1.71
C GLU A 91 -5.19 -6.00 -1.60
N ALA A 92 -6.26 -5.88 -2.36
CA ALA A 92 -7.17 -4.76 -2.28
C ALA A 92 -8.63 -5.22 -2.41
N ILE A 93 -9.56 -4.47 -1.81
CA ILE A 93 -11.00 -4.67 -1.99
C ILE A 93 -11.58 -3.42 -2.65
N ALA A 94 -12.31 -3.64 -3.72
CA ALA A 94 -13.02 -2.63 -4.48
C ALA A 94 -14.36 -3.20 -4.99
N GLY A 95 -15.12 -2.41 -5.75
CA GLY A 95 -16.26 -2.92 -6.48
C GLY A 95 -15.89 -4.07 -7.41
N ALA A 96 -16.83 -4.96 -7.68
CA ALA A 96 -16.63 -6.02 -8.68
C ALA A 96 -16.38 -5.41 -10.07
N PRO A 97 -15.69 -6.11 -11.00
CA PRO A 97 -15.34 -5.56 -12.32
C PRO A 97 -16.52 -4.93 -13.07
N GLU A 98 -17.69 -5.52 -12.94
CA GLU A 98 -18.94 -5.09 -13.59
C GLU A 98 -19.44 -3.73 -13.08
N THR A 99 -18.92 -3.25 -11.95
CA THR A 99 -19.24 -1.92 -11.39
C THR A 99 -18.43 -0.81 -12.03
N SER A 100 -17.37 -1.15 -12.76
CA SER A 100 -16.63 -0.21 -13.58
C SER A 100 -17.42 0.18 -14.83
N HIS A 101 -17.27 1.44 -15.27
CA HIS A 101 -17.76 1.90 -16.56
C HIS A 101 -16.88 1.45 -17.74
N LEU A 102 -15.77 0.78 -17.47
CA LEU A 102 -14.82 0.26 -18.45
C LEU A 102 -15.04 -1.25 -18.63
N ASP A 103 -14.87 -1.72 -19.86
CA ASP A 103 -14.85 -3.17 -20.15
C ASP A 103 -13.47 -3.74 -19.77
N LEU A 104 -13.35 -4.20 -18.51
CA LEU A 104 -12.11 -4.66 -17.94
C LEU A 104 -11.96 -6.18 -18.08
N GLN A 105 -10.85 -6.60 -18.68
CA GLN A 105 -10.47 -8.01 -18.74
C GLN A 105 -9.26 -8.26 -17.82
N PHE A 106 -9.39 -9.15 -16.86
CA PHE A 106 -8.33 -9.51 -15.92
C PHE A 106 -7.66 -10.85 -16.29
N PRO A 107 -6.34 -11.02 -16.04
CA PRO A 107 -5.44 -10.01 -15.50
C PRO A 107 -5.09 -8.92 -16.52
N LEU A 108 -4.80 -7.71 -16.03
CA LEU A 108 -4.38 -6.59 -16.87
C LEU A 108 -3.14 -5.89 -16.32
N VAL A 109 -2.46 -5.13 -17.16
CA VAL A 109 -1.38 -4.23 -16.77
C VAL A 109 -1.82 -2.79 -17.01
N HIS A 110 -1.87 -2.01 -15.92
CA HIS A 110 -2.16 -0.59 -16.00
C HIS A 110 -0.86 0.22 -15.93
N ARG A 111 -0.68 1.11 -16.91
CA ARG A 111 0.46 2.03 -17.00
C ARG A 111 -0.05 3.46 -17.09
N SER A 112 0.57 4.37 -16.34
CA SER A 112 0.23 5.77 -16.42
C SER A 112 1.40 6.69 -16.07
N MET A 113 1.35 7.93 -16.55
CA MET A 113 2.16 9.01 -16.04
C MET A 113 1.46 9.61 -14.84
N MET A 114 2.06 9.50 -13.67
CA MET A 114 1.54 10.03 -12.41
C MET A 114 2.26 11.32 -12.02
N GLU A 115 1.50 12.28 -11.54
CA GLU A 115 1.99 13.55 -10.97
C GLU A 115 1.23 13.94 -9.71
N GLU A 116 1.72 14.95 -8.99
CA GLU A 116 1.01 15.51 -7.86
C GLU A 116 -0.26 16.23 -8.33
N ASP A 117 -1.37 15.97 -7.64
CA ASP A 117 -2.63 16.69 -7.85
C ASP A 117 -2.54 18.08 -7.16
N SER A 118 -3.24 19.06 -7.71
CA SER A 118 -3.46 20.34 -7.05
C SER A 118 -4.27 20.23 -5.75
N GLN A 119 -5.05 19.17 -5.60
CA GLN A 119 -5.78 18.88 -4.38
C GLN A 119 -4.84 18.26 -3.33
N PHE A 120 -5.10 18.61 -2.09
CA PHE A 120 -4.35 18.21 -0.92
C PHE A 120 -3.92 16.73 -0.89
N PHE A 121 -2.60 16.48 -0.84
CA PHE A 121 -1.95 15.16 -0.71
C PHE A 121 -2.33 14.11 -1.76
N ARG A 122 -3.01 14.46 -2.83
CA ARG A 122 -3.37 13.52 -3.89
C ARG A 122 -2.27 13.39 -4.94
N MET A 123 -2.36 12.29 -5.64
CA MET A 123 -1.71 12.04 -6.94
C MET A 123 -2.80 11.89 -7.99
N ARG A 124 -2.47 12.13 -9.25
CA ARG A 124 -3.37 11.90 -10.39
C ARG A 124 -2.62 11.32 -11.57
N GLU A 125 -3.34 10.75 -12.50
CA GLU A 125 -2.83 10.41 -13.81
C GLU A 125 -2.87 11.63 -14.73
N VAL A 126 -1.82 11.79 -15.51
CA VAL A 126 -1.76 12.80 -16.56
C VAL A 126 -2.57 12.30 -17.75
N ALA A 127 -3.56 13.08 -18.19
CA ALA A 127 -4.35 12.73 -19.37
C ALA A 127 -3.44 12.60 -20.60
N GLU A 128 -3.69 11.62 -21.46
CA GLU A 128 -2.83 11.28 -22.63
C GLU A 128 -2.52 12.50 -23.50
N LYS A 129 -3.49 13.40 -23.68
CA LYS A 129 -3.33 14.66 -24.43
C LYS A 129 -2.31 15.65 -23.86
N HIS A 130 -1.89 15.45 -22.59
CA HIS A 130 -0.92 16.30 -21.90
C HIS A 130 0.44 15.64 -21.75
N LEU A 131 0.61 14.38 -22.22
CA LEU A 131 1.89 13.70 -22.24
C LEU A 131 2.84 14.36 -23.24
N LYS A 132 4.13 14.44 -22.87
CA LYS A 132 5.18 14.94 -23.77
C LYS A 132 5.40 13.98 -24.94
N ASN A 133 5.37 12.68 -24.65
CA ASN A 133 5.48 11.62 -25.64
C ASN A 133 4.31 10.64 -25.48
N LYS A 134 3.76 10.19 -26.59
CA LYS A 134 2.68 9.19 -26.58
C LYS A 134 3.17 7.90 -25.92
N GLY A 135 2.39 7.38 -24.95
CA GLY A 135 2.69 6.16 -24.23
C GLY A 135 3.77 6.30 -23.14
N GLU A 136 4.18 7.55 -22.80
CA GLU A 136 5.08 7.79 -21.67
C GLU A 136 4.40 7.43 -20.33
N PHE A 137 5.13 6.71 -19.46
CA PHE A 137 4.63 6.34 -18.13
C PHE A 137 5.77 6.30 -17.11
N ASN A 138 5.44 6.55 -15.85
CA ASN A 138 6.34 6.41 -14.70
C ASN A 138 5.81 5.43 -13.65
N SER A 139 4.64 4.86 -13.91
CA SER A 139 3.97 3.91 -13.01
C SER A 139 3.41 2.72 -13.80
N GLU A 140 3.58 1.52 -13.21
CA GLU A 140 3.10 0.26 -13.78
C GLU A 140 2.64 -0.67 -12.67
N THR A 141 1.45 -1.25 -12.82
CA THR A 141 0.88 -2.24 -11.90
C THR A 141 0.22 -3.36 -12.69
N TRP A 142 0.59 -4.61 -12.39
CA TRP A 142 -0.20 -5.78 -12.77
C TRP A 142 -1.35 -5.96 -11.80
N ILE A 143 -2.55 -6.23 -12.32
CA ILE A 143 -3.80 -6.27 -11.56
C ILE A 143 -4.58 -7.52 -11.99
N ASP A 144 -5.04 -8.29 -11.00
CA ASP A 144 -5.93 -9.43 -11.21
C ASP A 144 -7.10 -9.41 -10.24
N CYS A 145 -8.26 -9.84 -10.70
CA CYS A 145 -9.46 -10.05 -9.89
C CYS A 145 -9.48 -11.51 -9.42
N VAL A 146 -9.09 -11.74 -8.16
CA VAL A 146 -8.84 -13.11 -7.64
C VAL A 146 -10.04 -13.74 -6.95
N GLU A 147 -10.97 -12.90 -6.47
CA GLU A 147 -12.17 -13.39 -5.79
C GLU A 147 -13.33 -12.39 -5.99
N ARG A 148 -14.53 -12.90 -6.24
CA ARG A 148 -15.75 -12.11 -6.34
C ARG A 148 -16.69 -12.54 -5.24
N GLN A 149 -17.32 -11.60 -4.56
CA GLN A 149 -18.36 -11.87 -3.59
C GLN A 149 -19.67 -11.27 -4.06
N ASN A 150 -20.65 -12.15 -4.24
CA ASN A 150 -22.02 -11.74 -4.42
C ASN A 150 -22.61 -11.32 -3.07
N ARG A 151 -23.23 -10.19 -3.02
CA ARG A 151 -23.73 -9.56 -1.82
C ARG A 151 -24.88 -10.28 -1.12
N ASN A 152 -25.52 -11.22 -1.79
CA ASN A 152 -26.55 -12.04 -1.16
C ASN A 152 -26.03 -12.87 0.03
N ASP A 153 -24.69 -12.99 0.16
CA ASP A 153 -24.02 -13.75 1.21
C ASP A 153 -23.57 -12.87 2.41
N LEU A 154 -23.70 -11.54 2.31
CA LEU A 154 -23.25 -10.61 3.35
C LEU A 154 -24.43 -9.94 4.06
N ALA A 155 -24.65 -10.31 5.32
CA ALA A 155 -25.67 -9.72 6.21
C ALA A 155 -25.32 -8.29 6.71
N LEU A 156 -24.32 -7.62 6.14
CA LEU A 156 -23.75 -6.38 6.65
C LEU A 156 -23.93 -5.22 5.65
N ASP A 157 -24.75 -4.29 6.05
CA ASP A 157 -25.01 -2.97 5.46
C ASP A 157 -26.07 -2.90 4.34
N LYS A 158 -27.26 -2.50 4.73
CA LYS A 158 -28.44 -2.37 3.85
C LYS A 158 -28.35 -1.21 2.84
N ASP A 159 -27.40 -0.29 3.01
CA ASP A 159 -27.33 0.95 2.24
C ASP A 159 -26.32 0.92 1.07
N ASN A 160 -25.40 -0.04 1.03
CA ASN A 160 -24.42 -0.14 -0.04
C ASN A 160 -24.67 -1.37 -0.94
N LYS A 161 -25.25 -1.18 -2.12
CA LYS A 161 -25.75 -2.23 -3.04
C LYS A 161 -24.73 -2.71 -4.08
N GLN A 162 -23.43 -2.55 -3.86
CA GLN A 162 -22.42 -2.89 -4.85
C GLN A 162 -21.74 -4.22 -4.55
N ASP A 163 -21.70 -5.14 -5.52
CA ASP A 163 -20.89 -6.35 -5.43
C ASP A 163 -19.41 -5.99 -5.28
N LEU A 164 -18.71 -6.73 -4.42
CA LEU A 164 -17.31 -6.49 -4.11
C LEU A 164 -16.42 -7.58 -4.71
N ALA A 165 -15.16 -7.23 -4.92
CA ALA A 165 -14.15 -8.18 -5.34
C ALA A 165 -12.81 -7.91 -4.63
N ARG A 166 -12.03 -8.98 -4.47
CA ARG A 166 -10.64 -8.95 -4.03
C ARG A 166 -9.73 -8.94 -5.24
N TYR A 167 -8.78 -8.02 -5.21
CA TYR A 167 -7.79 -7.85 -6.26
C TYR A 167 -6.39 -8.16 -5.75
N SER A 168 -5.60 -8.83 -6.58
CA SER A 168 -4.15 -8.98 -6.41
C SER A 168 -3.45 -7.93 -7.24
N LEU A 169 -2.62 -7.10 -6.61
CA LEU A 169 -1.92 -5.98 -7.23
C LEU A 169 -0.41 -6.17 -7.10
N LYS A 170 0.32 -6.17 -8.22
CA LYS A 170 1.79 -6.29 -8.23
C LYS A 170 2.41 -5.05 -8.87
N PRO A 171 2.78 -4.04 -8.05
CA PRO A 171 3.39 -2.82 -8.58
C PRO A 171 4.86 -3.06 -8.95
N LEU A 172 5.22 -2.79 -10.21
CA LEU A 172 6.60 -2.78 -10.68
C LEU A 172 7.33 -1.49 -10.26
N THR A 173 6.61 -0.40 -10.18
CA THR A 173 7.08 0.92 -9.72
C THR A 173 6.57 1.22 -8.33
N GLY A 174 6.97 2.33 -7.72
CA GLY A 174 6.59 2.70 -6.35
C GLY A 174 6.22 4.17 -6.19
N GLN A 175 5.36 4.70 -7.07
CA GLN A 175 4.88 6.08 -6.94
C GLN A 175 3.96 6.22 -5.71
N ARG A 176 3.92 7.41 -5.13
CA ARG A 176 3.01 7.73 -4.02
C ARG A 176 1.56 7.46 -4.44
N HIS A 177 0.78 6.78 -3.60
CA HIS A 177 -0.62 6.41 -3.84
C HIS A 177 -0.87 5.58 -5.13
N GLN A 178 0.17 5.00 -5.75
CA GLN A 178 0.07 4.38 -7.08
C GLN A 178 -1.13 3.41 -7.21
N LEU A 179 -1.24 2.44 -6.31
CA LEU A 179 -2.30 1.43 -6.39
C LEU A 179 -3.70 2.03 -6.25
N ARG A 180 -3.83 3.05 -5.41
CA ARG A 180 -5.08 3.78 -5.18
C ARG A 180 -5.51 4.57 -6.42
N VAL A 181 -4.56 5.25 -7.05
CA VAL A 181 -4.78 6.03 -8.29
C VAL A 181 -5.12 5.11 -9.45
N HIS A 182 -4.36 4.01 -9.64
CA HIS A 182 -4.60 3.05 -10.71
C HIS A 182 -5.99 2.39 -10.59
N MET A 183 -6.34 1.90 -9.42
CA MET A 183 -7.67 1.30 -9.19
C MET A 183 -8.78 2.33 -9.39
N ASN A 184 -8.60 3.56 -8.92
CA ASN A 184 -9.57 4.63 -9.16
C ASN A 184 -9.72 4.98 -10.65
N ALA A 185 -8.62 5.04 -11.42
CA ALA A 185 -8.64 5.29 -12.86
C ALA A 185 -9.37 4.21 -13.64
N LEU A 186 -9.31 2.97 -13.16
CA LEU A 186 -10.07 1.83 -13.70
C LEU A 186 -11.56 1.83 -13.27
N GLY A 187 -12.04 2.87 -12.58
CA GLY A 187 -13.41 2.94 -12.08
C GLY A 187 -13.69 2.01 -10.90
N LEU A 188 -12.65 1.52 -10.24
CA LEU A 188 -12.70 0.59 -9.11
C LEU A 188 -12.01 1.20 -7.86
N PRO A 189 -12.49 2.35 -7.34
CA PRO A 189 -11.89 2.96 -6.16
C PRO A 189 -11.92 2.00 -4.97
N LEU A 190 -10.85 2.00 -4.19
CA LEU A 190 -10.70 1.08 -3.06
C LEU A 190 -11.70 1.42 -1.94
N ILE A 191 -12.26 0.39 -1.32
CA ILE A 191 -13.14 0.56 -0.16
C ILE A 191 -12.37 1.24 0.98
N GLY A 192 -13.00 2.16 1.68
CA GLY A 192 -12.39 2.91 2.79
C GLY A 192 -11.40 3.99 2.37
N ASP A 193 -11.19 4.23 1.06
CA ASP A 193 -10.30 5.30 0.61
C ASP A 193 -10.86 6.69 0.93
N GLN A 194 -10.04 7.52 1.61
CA GLN A 194 -10.40 8.86 2.04
C GLN A 194 -9.98 9.96 1.05
N PHE A 195 -9.24 9.60 -0.02
CA PHE A 195 -8.72 10.53 -1.01
C PHE A 195 -9.25 10.28 -2.42
N TYR A 196 -9.68 9.05 -2.73
CA TYR A 196 -10.14 8.65 -4.06
C TYR A 196 -11.52 8.00 -3.99
N PRO A 197 -12.43 8.28 -4.95
CA PRO A 197 -12.31 9.26 -6.05
C PRO A 197 -12.34 10.72 -5.59
N PHE A 198 -12.87 11.01 -4.39
CA PHE A 198 -13.00 12.34 -3.82
C PHE A 198 -12.34 12.42 -2.45
N VAL A 199 -11.82 13.60 -2.10
CA VAL A 199 -11.31 13.85 -0.75
C VAL A 199 -12.50 13.89 0.21
N LYS A 200 -12.63 12.84 1.03
CA LYS A 200 -13.63 12.72 2.09
C LYS A 200 -13.13 13.29 3.42
N ARG A 201 -11.82 13.53 3.54
CA ARG A 201 -11.15 13.91 4.76
C ARG A 201 -10.41 15.23 4.58
N SER A 202 -10.65 16.19 5.49
CA SER A 202 -9.82 17.38 5.62
C SER A 202 -8.65 17.13 6.57
N ALA A 203 -7.64 18.03 6.52
CA ALA A 203 -6.50 17.98 7.44
C ALA A 203 -6.89 18.13 8.91
N GLU A 204 -8.06 18.68 9.18
CA GLU A 204 -8.56 19.05 10.51
C GLU A 204 -9.46 17.97 11.13
N GLU A 205 -9.94 17.00 10.37
CA GLU A 205 -10.81 15.95 10.87
C GLU A 205 -10.12 15.00 11.85
N LYS A 206 -10.86 14.59 12.87
CA LYS A 206 -10.45 13.54 13.82
C LYS A 206 -10.26 12.23 13.05
N ASN A 207 -9.24 11.45 13.44
CA ASN A 207 -9.01 10.13 12.87
C ASN A 207 -10.20 9.21 13.17
N LEU A 208 -10.98 8.91 12.15
CA LEU A 208 -11.97 7.84 12.20
C LEU A 208 -11.24 6.54 11.85
N PHE A 209 -11.11 5.63 12.80
CA PHE A 209 -10.47 4.32 12.63
C PHE A 209 -11.46 3.22 12.20
N GLU A 210 -12.72 3.60 11.99
CA GLU A 210 -13.82 2.66 11.76
C GLU A 210 -13.86 2.08 10.35
N HIS A 211 -13.35 2.85 9.35
CA HIS A 211 -13.37 2.45 7.95
C HIS A 211 -11.96 2.45 7.36
N PRO A 212 -11.17 1.40 7.63
CA PRO A 212 -9.81 1.30 7.11
C PRO A 212 -9.81 1.16 5.58
N LEU A 213 -8.81 1.79 4.96
CA LEU A 213 -8.51 1.59 3.54
C LEU A 213 -8.29 0.10 3.28
N GLN A 214 -9.09 -0.52 2.42
CA GLN A 214 -8.96 -1.92 2.07
C GLN A 214 -7.79 -2.13 1.09
N LEU A 215 -6.56 -1.89 1.58
CA LEU A 215 -5.30 -2.10 0.87
C LEU A 215 -4.24 -2.65 1.83
N LEU A 216 -3.67 -3.78 1.47
CA LEU A 216 -2.73 -4.55 2.29
C LEU A 216 -1.48 -4.92 1.49
N ALA A 217 -0.29 -4.56 1.98
CA ALA A 217 0.99 -5.08 1.50
C ALA A 217 1.14 -6.53 1.97
N LYS A 218 0.64 -7.48 1.16
CA LYS A 218 0.41 -8.89 1.54
C LYS A 218 1.66 -9.72 1.58
N SER A 219 2.49 -9.62 0.55
CA SER A 219 3.73 -10.40 0.50
C SER A 219 4.88 -9.60 -0.10
N ILE A 220 6.08 -9.98 0.32
CA ILE A 220 7.32 -9.42 -0.18
C ILE A 220 8.35 -10.54 -0.35
N SER A 221 9.07 -10.52 -1.49
CA SER A 221 10.11 -11.51 -1.79
C SER A 221 11.29 -10.85 -2.49
N PHE A 222 12.51 -11.18 -2.07
CA PHE A 222 13.76 -10.68 -2.66
C PHE A 222 14.95 -11.56 -2.29
N LYS A 223 16.02 -11.48 -3.06
CA LYS A 223 17.31 -12.03 -2.69
C LYS A 223 18.03 -11.04 -1.79
N ASP A 224 18.37 -11.48 -0.57
CA ASP A 224 19.06 -10.65 0.43
C ASP A 224 20.44 -10.24 -0.08
N PRO A 225 20.76 -8.95 -0.21
CA PRO A 225 22.00 -8.47 -0.83
C PRO A 225 23.22 -8.69 0.06
N ILE A 226 23.03 -8.99 1.36
CA ILE A 226 24.10 -9.19 2.32
C ILE A 226 24.37 -10.69 2.52
N SER A 227 23.32 -11.46 2.84
CA SER A 227 23.46 -12.90 3.11
C SER A 227 23.35 -13.78 1.88
N GLY A 228 22.82 -13.27 0.77
CA GLY A 228 22.56 -14.03 -0.45
C GLY A 228 21.33 -14.95 -0.38
N ASN A 229 20.66 -15.04 0.76
CA ASN A 229 19.51 -15.89 0.97
C ASN A 229 18.26 -15.36 0.28
N GLN A 230 17.38 -16.26 -0.19
CA GLN A 230 16.05 -15.88 -0.62
C GLN A 230 15.19 -15.54 0.60
N ARG A 231 14.60 -14.37 0.61
CA ARG A 231 13.67 -13.89 1.63
C ARG A 231 12.26 -13.86 1.04
N SER A 232 11.31 -14.45 1.75
CA SER A 232 9.89 -14.40 1.38
C SER A 232 9.04 -14.33 2.64
N MET A 233 8.25 -13.28 2.80
CA MET A 233 7.41 -13.04 3.97
C MET A 233 5.99 -12.69 3.56
N ASN A 234 5.04 -13.08 4.40
CA ASN A 234 3.62 -12.78 4.24
C ASN A 234 3.08 -12.05 5.46
N SER A 235 2.21 -11.10 5.22
CA SER A 235 1.43 -10.42 6.26
C SER A 235 0.46 -11.39 6.93
N GLN A 236 0.33 -11.27 8.25
CA GLN A 236 -0.68 -11.99 9.06
C GLN A 236 -2.01 -11.24 9.11
N ILE A 237 -2.04 -10.01 8.60
CA ILE A 237 -3.27 -9.23 8.47
C ILE A 237 -4.09 -9.78 7.31
N SER A 238 -5.42 -9.73 7.47
CA SER A 238 -6.38 -10.06 6.42
C SER A 238 -7.32 -8.88 6.20
N LEU A 239 -7.66 -8.62 4.94
CA LEU A 239 -8.74 -7.71 4.61
C LEU A 239 -10.07 -8.47 4.72
N ASN A 240 -11.06 -7.82 5.30
CA ASN A 240 -12.40 -8.38 5.42
C ASN A 240 -13.27 -7.80 4.30
N ILE A 241 -13.85 -8.67 3.50
CA ILE A 241 -14.91 -8.32 2.55
C ILE A 241 -16.23 -8.38 3.27
#